data_5c88d56c525641f465a9f03eabd67297
#
_entry.id   5c88d56c525641f465a9f03eabd67297
#
_cell.length_a   1.000
_cell.length_b   1.000
_cell.length_c   1.000
_cell.angle_alpha   90.00
_cell.angle_beta   90.00
_cell.angle_gamma   90.00
#
_symmetry.space_group_name_H-M   'P 1'
#
loop_
_entity.id
_entity.type
_entity.pdbx_description
1 polymer ?
#
loop_
_entity_poly.entity_id
_entity_poly.type
_entity_poly.pdbx_seq_one_letter_code
_entity_poly.pdbx_strand_id
1 'polypeptide(L)'
;MKFRYNPEKNTKLLADREIGFDEIANAMIAGNVIAVTDHYNKDKYPNQKIAYVLVLEKVYVVPYIQEDKDYIFLKTVYPSSKARDILFPDKKK
;
A
#
# COMPACT_ATOMS: atom_id res chain seq x y z
N MET A 1 2.72 3.08 15.74
CA MET A 1 2.87 2.15 14.60
C MET A 1 4.14 2.48 13.84
N LYS A 2 4.98 1.51 13.62
CA LYS A 2 6.24 1.71 12.91
C LYS A 2 6.24 0.90 11.63
N PHE A 3 6.92 1.43 10.61
CA PHE A 3 6.95 0.82 9.29
C PHE A 3 8.35 0.37 8.94
N ARG A 4 8.44 -0.80 8.35
CA ARG A 4 9.71 -1.35 7.84
C ARG A 4 9.55 -1.66 6.37
N TYR A 5 10.64 -1.61 5.65
CA TYR A 5 10.68 -1.95 4.23
C TYR A 5 12.12 -2.21 3.81
N ASN A 6 12.29 -2.83 2.64
CA ASN A 6 13.61 -3.08 2.08
C ASN A 6 14.13 -1.78 1.45
N PRO A 7 15.27 -1.24 1.92
CA PRO A 7 15.80 0.02 1.39
C PRO A 7 16.13 -0.03 -0.10
N GLU A 8 16.63 -1.15 -0.60
CA GLU A 8 16.93 -1.29 -2.01
C GLU A 8 15.67 -1.22 -2.86
N LYS A 9 14.59 -1.82 -2.37
CA LYS A 9 13.31 -1.77 -3.04
C LYS A 9 12.73 -0.36 -3.03
N ASN A 10 12.95 0.37 -1.94
CA ASN A 10 12.53 1.76 -1.85
C ASN A 10 13.22 2.62 -2.90
N THR A 11 14.51 2.41 -3.10
CA THR A 11 15.27 3.12 -4.13
C THR A 11 14.70 2.84 -5.52
N LYS A 12 14.36 1.59 -5.80
CA LYS A 12 13.75 1.23 -7.08
C LYS A 12 12.38 1.87 -7.27
N LEU A 13 11.57 1.89 -6.21
CA LEU A 13 10.25 2.51 -6.28
C LEU A 13 10.35 3.99 -6.58
N LEU A 14 11.28 4.69 -5.94
CA LEU A 14 11.47 6.11 -6.19
C LEU A 14 11.89 6.38 -7.63
N ALA A 15 12.74 5.52 -8.18
CA ALA A 15 13.20 5.66 -9.56
C ALA A 15 12.12 5.32 -10.58
N ASP A 16 11.37 4.24 -10.34
CA ASP A 16 10.42 3.71 -11.32
C ASP A 16 9.03 4.32 -11.22
N ARG A 17 8.60 4.70 -10.01
CA ARG A 17 7.21 5.11 -9.77
C ARG A 17 7.10 6.47 -9.11
N GLU A 18 8.20 7.12 -8.83
CA GLU A 18 8.26 8.43 -8.20
C GLU A 18 7.56 8.50 -6.85
N ILE A 19 7.40 7.35 -6.20
CA ILE A 19 6.84 7.27 -4.86
C ILE A 19 7.61 6.21 -4.08
N GLY A 20 7.92 6.52 -2.83
CA GLY A 20 8.63 5.61 -1.96
C GLY A 20 7.78 5.15 -0.79
N PHE A 21 8.33 4.22 -0.02
CA PHE A 21 7.65 3.70 1.15
C PHE A 21 7.38 4.78 2.20
N ASP A 22 8.24 5.79 2.29
CA ASP A 22 8.05 6.87 3.26
C ASP A 22 6.75 7.63 3.01
N GLU A 23 6.47 7.95 1.75
CA GLU A 23 5.23 8.63 1.40
C GLU A 23 4.01 7.77 1.70
N ILE A 24 4.11 6.49 1.43
CA ILE A 24 3.02 5.55 1.71
C ILE A 24 2.80 5.44 3.22
N ALA A 25 3.89 5.29 3.99
CA ALA A 25 3.79 5.22 5.44
C ALA A 25 3.15 6.48 6.01
N ASN A 26 3.56 7.65 5.54
CA ASN A 26 2.98 8.91 5.99
C ASN A 26 1.50 9.01 5.65
N ALA A 27 1.11 8.56 4.45
CA ALA A 27 -0.29 8.56 4.06
C ALA A 27 -1.12 7.61 4.94
N MET A 28 -0.57 6.45 5.28
CA MET A 28 -1.24 5.50 6.16
C MET A 28 -1.41 6.07 7.56
N ILE A 29 -0.38 6.73 8.10
CA ILE A 29 -0.45 7.39 9.41
C ILE A 29 -1.51 8.49 9.39
N ALA A 30 -1.61 9.22 8.30
CA ALA A 30 -2.58 10.30 8.15
C ALA A 30 -4.02 9.81 7.98
N GLY A 31 -4.25 8.50 7.91
CA GLY A 31 -5.59 7.95 7.79
C GLY A 31 -6.08 7.79 6.36
N ASN A 32 -5.19 7.84 5.39
CA ASN A 32 -5.57 7.74 3.98
C ASN A 32 -5.65 6.30 3.47
N VAL A 33 -5.85 5.36 4.38
CA VAL A 33 -6.11 3.96 4.02
C VAL A 33 -7.59 3.83 3.74
N ILE A 34 -7.94 3.53 2.49
CA ILE A 34 -9.32 3.46 2.05
C ILE A 34 -9.95 2.12 2.39
N ALA A 35 -9.16 1.06 2.25
CA ALA A 35 -9.63 -0.30 2.48
C ALA A 35 -8.44 -1.19 2.81
N VAL A 36 -8.72 -2.27 3.52
CA VAL A 36 -7.73 -3.31 3.82
C VAL A 36 -8.40 -4.66 3.54
N THR A 37 -7.73 -5.50 2.77
CA THR A 37 -8.23 -6.84 2.47
C THR A 37 -7.17 -7.87 2.77
N ASP A 38 -7.56 -9.13 2.85
CA ASP A 38 -6.61 -10.22 2.90
C ASP A 38 -5.96 -10.37 1.53
N HIS A 39 -4.76 -10.95 1.52
CA HIS A 39 -4.11 -11.24 0.25
C HIS A 39 -4.98 -12.20 -0.55
N TYR A 40 -5.11 -11.96 -1.86
CA TYR A 40 -5.97 -12.79 -2.72
C TYR A 40 -5.53 -14.26 -2.75
N ASN A 41 -4.26 -14.54 -2.48
CA ASN A 41 -3.76 -15.91 -2.38
C ASN A 41 -3.43 -16.22 -0.92
N LYS A 42 -4.46 -16.43 -0.12
CA LYS A 42 -4.33 -16.64 1.32
C LYS A 42 -3.57 -17.92 1.66
N ASP A 43 -3.67 -18.93 0.81
CA ASP A 43 -2.99 -20.19 1.07
C ASP A 43 -1.47 -20.05 1.00
N LYS A 44 -1.00 -19.26 0.06
CA LYS A 44 0.43 -19.00 -0.10
C LYS A 44 0.93 -17.87 0.80
N TYR A 45 0.08 -16.88 1.05
CA TYR A 45 0.46 -15.69 1.82
C TYR A 45 -0.54 -15.43 2.94
N PRO A 46 -0.64 -16.37 3.92
CA PRO A 46 -1.68 -16.27 4.96
C PRO A 46 -1.52 -15.07 5.88
N ASN A 47 -0.30 -14.54 6.02
CA ASN A 47 -0.03 -13.42 6.92
C ASN A 47 0.06 -12.07 6.19
N GLN A 48 -0.20 -12.06 4.90
CA GLN A 48 -0.17 -10.82 4.14
C GLN A 48 -1.56 -10.22 3.99
N LYS A 49 -1.59 -8.90 4.09
CA LYS A 49 -2.80 -8.11 3.81
C LYS A 49 -2.48 -7.10 2.74
N ILE A 50 -3.52 -6.52 2.17
CA ILE A 50 -3.37 -5.50 1.14
C ILE A 50 -4.09 -4.25 1.61
N ALA A 51 -3.35 -3.15 1.71
CA ALA A 51 -3.92 -1.85 2.00
C ALA A 51 -4.08 -1.07 0.69
N TYR A 52 -5.17 -0.35 0.58
CA TYR A 52 -5.41 0.56 -0.54
C TYR A 52 -5.25 1.96 0.00
N VAL A 53 -4.23 2.66 -0.46
CA VAL A 53 -3.82 3.94 0.09
C VAL A 53 -3.99 5.03 -0.94
N LEU A 54 -4.66 6.11 -0.55
CA LEU A 54 -4.89 7.26 -1.43
C LEU A 54 -3.76 8.28 -1.25
N VAL A 55 -3.09 8.62 -2.33
CA VAL A 55 -2.07 9.67 -2.35
C VAL A 55 -2.31 10.52 -3.59
N LEU A 56 -2.64 11.80 -3.39
CA LEU A 56 -2.83 12.75 -4.50
C LEU A 56 -3.75 12.21 -5.60
N GLU A 57 -4.91 11.73 -5.22
CA GLU A 57 -5.92 11.22 -6.14
C GLU A 57 -5.56 9.91 -6.84
N LYS A 58 -4.45 9.28 -6.46
CA LYS A 58 -4.09 7.95 -6.95
C LYS A 58 -4.26 6.94 -5.85
N VAL A 59 -4.74 5.76 -6.21
CA VAL A 59 -4.85 4.64 -5.27
C VAL A 59 -3.66 3.73 -5.48
N TYR A 60 -2.93 3.49 -4.39
CA TYR A 60 -1.79 2.57 -4.40
C TYR A 60 -2.16 1.31 -3.67
N VAL A 61 -1.77 0.18 -4.25
CA VAL A 61 -1.94 -1.13 -3.65
C VAL A 61 -0.66 -1.45 -2.88
N VAL A 62 -0.80 -1.75 -1.60
CA VAL A 62 0.34 -1.91 -0.69
C VAL A 62 0.20 -3.23 0.06
N PRO A 63 0.75 -4.33 -0.49
CA PRO A 63 0.84 -5.57 0.27
C PRO A 63 1.76 -5.39 1.47
N TYR A 64 1.34 -5.88 2.64
CA TYR A 64 2.13 -5.72 3.85
C TYR A 64 1.93 -6.91 4.78
N ILE A 65 2.85 -7.03 5.75
CA ILE A 65 2.77 -8.02 6.82
C ILE A 65 2.72 -7.27 8.14
N GLN A 66 1.74 -7.60 8.98
CA GLN A 66 1.71 -7.13 10.36
C GLN A 66 2.66 -8.01 11.16
N GLU A 67 3.86 -7.52 11.45
CA GLU A 67 4.88 -8.30 12.15
C GLU A 67 4.54 -8.49 13.63
N ASP A 68 4.08 -7.41 14.27
CA ASP A 68 3.61 -7.45 15.64
C ASP A 68 2.70 -6.23 15.86
N LYS A 69 2.41 -5.90 17.13
CA LYS A 69 1.53 -4.78 17.45
C LYS A 69 2.01 -3.46 16.88
N ASP A 70 3.32 -3.28 16.83
CA ASP A 70 3.90 -1.97 16.54
C ASP A 70 4.52 -1.87 15.16
N TYR A 71 4.78 -2.99 14.48
CA TYR A 71 5.53 -2.99 13.23
C TYR A 71 4.75 -3.57 12.07
N ILE A 72 4.78 -2.83 10.98
CA ILE A 72 4.22 -3.27 9.68
C ILE A 72 5.36 -3.29 8.68
N PHE A 73 5.52 -4.41 7.98
CA PHE A 73 6.50 -4.53 6.91
C PHE A 73 5.81 -4.33 5.57
N LEU A 74 6.17 -3.25 4.88
CA LEU A 74 5.62 -2.93 3.57
C LEU A 74 6.37 -3.71 2.51
N LYS A 75 5.68 -4.58 1.78
CA LYS A 75 6.30 -5.48 0.81
C LYS A 75 6.61 -4.81 -0.50
N THR A 76 5.66 -4.10 -1.04
CA THR A 76 5.81 -3.37 -2.28
C THR A 76 4.71 -2.32 -2.40
N VAL A 77 4.76 -1.52 -3.45
CA VAL A 77 3.75 -0.48 -3.72
C VAL A 77 3.58 -0.39 -5.22
N TYR A 78 2.35 -0.38 -5.69
CA TYR A 78 2.09 -0.11 -7.10
C TYR A 78 0.77 0.63 -7.26
N PRO A 79 0.67 1.53 -8.25
CA PRO A 79 -0.57 2.23 -8.50
C PRO A 79 -1.59 1.31 -9.18
N SER A 80 -2.86 1.57 -8.94
CA SER A 80 -3.92 0.78 -9.56
C SER A 80 -5.09 1.67 -9.93
N SER A 81 -5.22 1.96 -11.21
CA SER A 81 -6.39 2.69 -11.71
C SER A 81 -7.66 1.86 -11.58
N LYS A 82 -7.52 0.54 -11.68
CA LYS A 82 -8.67 -0.36 -11.48
C LYS A 82 -9.21 -0.27 -10.06
N ALA A 83 -8.33 -0.28 -9.07
CA ALA A 83 -8.75 -0.12 -7.68
C ALA A 83 -9.37 1.25 -7.44
N ARG A 84 -8.81 2.30 -8.06
CA ARG A 84 -9.38 3.63 -7.95
C ARG A 84 -10.79 3.67 -8.51
N ASP A 85 -11.02 3.06 -9.67
CA ASP A 85 -12.34 3.04 -10.29
C ASP A 85 -13.36 2.27 -9.44
N ILE A 86 -12.94 1.21 -8.79
CA ILE A 86 -13.82 0.42 -7.93
C ILE A 86 -14.16 1.17 -6.65
N LEU A 87 -13.15 1.78 -6.02
CA LEU A 87 -13.32 2.46 -4.74
C LEU A 87 -13.93 3.84 -4.86
N PHE A 88 -13.77 4.48 -6.02
CA PHE A 88 -14.31 5.82 -6.29
C PHE A 88 -15.02 5.86 -7.64
N PRO A 89 -16.11 5.12 -7.81
CA PRO A 89 -16.76 5.03 -9.12
C PRO A 89 -17.31 6.37 -9.63
N ASP A 90 -17.66 7.26 -8.72
CA ASP A 90 -18.22 8.57 -9.10
C ASP A 90 -17.19 9.50 -9.74
N LYS A 91 -15.91 9.23 -9.51
CA LYS A 91 -14.83 10.03 -10.06
C LYS A 91 -14.49 9.68 -11.49
N LYS A 92 -15.12 8.67 -12.02
CA LYS A 92 -14.83 8.17 -13.35
C LYS A 92 -15.37 9.05 -14.47
N LYS A 93 -16.22 9.94 -14.16
CA LYS A 93 -16.86 10.81 -15.16
C LYS A 93 -15.92 11.94 -15.64
#